data_932471943029675df0c0b71d4747864e
#
_entry.id   932471943029675df0c0b71d4747864e
#
_cell.length_a   1.000
_cell.length_b   1.000
_cell.length_c   1.000
_cell.angle_alpha   90.00
_cell.angle_beta   90.00
_cell.angle_gamma   90.00
#
_symmetry.space_group_name_H-M   'P 1'
#
loop_
_entity.id
_entity.type
_entity.pdbx_description
1 polymer ?
#
loop_
_entity_poly.entity_id
_entity_poly.type
_entity_poly.pdbx_seq_one_letter_code
_entity_poly.pdbx_strand_id
1 'polypeptide(L)'
;MKMKVPYVDLGSQWLAIKDRALPKISEVLESGMYLEHPLIETLEKRIAKRLGVKYATTVNSGTDALIFSLVALGVTRGDEVITVPNSYIASVAAIEHIGATAVFIDVGPDHLINADLIEDAITPRTKAIMPVHLEGKMANMVAINRIAKKYGLLIIEDAAQAFGSKFLNYQPGNLSDIACFSFHPLKNLNAAGDGGLIATNNYELIEKTNRMKNHGQVSRNISKEFGFVSRLDSIQAAILSIKLDDLDSTINSRRLFAKQYQESLTKSKIQEPIYSLEVFHSYHLYVIEIDNRDKIRDSLKNLGIETKIHYPTLITEQIAYTSRHPEKKWNIPVARKQKERILSLPIHQNLISSQIDYVTEQLGILV
;
A
#
# COMPACT_ATOMS: atom_id res chain seq x y z
N MET A 1 17.09 -32.37 5.89
CA MET A 1 17.02 -31.08 6.61
C MET A 1 15.77 -30.37 6.11
N LYS A 2 14.89 -29.81 6.98
CA LYS A 2 13.71 -29.08 6.52
C LYS A 2 14.18 -27.78 5.83
N MET A 3 13.63 -27.49 4.63
CA MET A 3 13.94 -26.24 3.94
C MET A 3 13.32 -25.07 4.71
N LYS A 4 14.05 -23.98 4.89
CA LYS A 4 13.55 -22.77 5.51
C LYS A 4 13.13 -21.79 4.41
N VAL A 5 11.86 -21.36 4.43
CA VAL A 5 11.30 -20.39 3.49
C VAL A 5 10.78 -19.19 4.27
N PRO A 6 11.57 -18.13 4.41
CA PRO A 6 11.15 -16.94 5.14
C PRO A 6 10.07 -16.17 4.37
N TYR A 7 9.15 -15.52 5.09
CA TYR A 7 8.13 -14.67 4.48
C TYR A 7 8.72 -13.42 3.81
N VAL A 8 9.81 -12.89 4.38
CA VAL A 8 10.59 -11.77 3.89
C VAL A 8 12.05 -11.94 4.29
N ASP A 9 12.97 -11.44 3.47
CA ASP A 9 14.41 -11.48 3.73
C ASP A 9 15.05 -10.09 3.51
N LEU A 10 14.91 -9.23 4.53
CA LEU A 10 15.47 -7.88 4.52
C LEU A 10 17.00 -7.88 4.60
N GLY A 11 17.58 -8.89 5.25
CA GLY A 11 19.05 -9.04 5.35
C GLY A 11 19.69 -9.22 3.98
N SER A 12 19.17 -10.16 3.17
CA SER A 12 19.66 -10.38 1.81
C SER A 12 19.39 -9.19 0.89
N GLN A 13 18.26 -8.47 1.08
CA GLN A 13 18.02 -7.21 0.36
C GLN A 13 19.08 -6.15 0.64
N TRP A 14 19.49 -6.02 1.92
CA TRP A 14 20.58 -5.11 2.29
C TRP A 14 21.91 -5.52 1.67
N LEU A 15 22.28 -6.79 1.77
CA LEU A 15 23.53 -7.29 1.19
C LEU A 15 23.64 -7.03 -0.31
N ALA A 16 22.53 -7.11 -1.05
CA ALA A 16 22.50 -6.86 -2.48
C ALA A 16 22.79 -5.40 -2.88
N ILE A 17 22.52 -4.43 -1.99
CA ILE A 17 22.70 -3.00 -2.29
C ILE A 17 23.82 -2.35 -1.46
N LYS A 18 24.39 -3.05 -0.48
CA LYS A 18 25.29 -2.52 0.54
C LYS A 18 26.43 -1.68 -0.06
N ASP A 19 27.11 -2.20 -1.06
CA ASP A 19 28.30 -1.55 -1.63
C ASP A 19 27.96 -0.26 -2.39
N ARG A 20 26.72 -0.13 -2.88
CA ARG A 20 26.19 1.11 -3.50
C ARG A 20 25.59 2.06 -2.47
N ALA A 21 25.06 1.52 -1.37
CA ALA A 21 24.36 2.30 -0.35
C ALA A 21 25.33 2.98 0.63
N LEU A 22 26.36 2.29 1.09
CA LEU A 22 27.30 2.82 2.08
C LEU A 22 27.96 4.14 1.67
N PRO A 23 28.48 4.31 0.44
CA PRO A 23 29.04 5.58 0.02
C PRO A 23 28.04 6.74 0.05
N LYS A 24 26.79 6.51 -0.40
CA LYS A 24 25.74 7.54 -0.37
C LYS A 24 25.29 7.89 1.05
N ILE A 25 25.24 6.91 1.95
CA ILE A 25 24.95 7.14 3.38
C ILE A 25 26.09 7.96 4.00
N SER A 26 27.34 7.62 3.73
CA SER A 26 28.51 8.38 4.20
C SER A 26 28.46 9.83 3.75
N GLU A 27 28.19 10.08 2.45
CA GLU A 27 28.01 11.42 1.90
C GLU A 27 26.96 12.25 2.65
N VAL A 28 25.79 11.66 2.95
CA VAL A 28 24.74 12.32 3.72
C VAL A 28 25.23 12.65 5.12
N LEU A 29 25.89 11.71 5.81
CA LEU A 29 26.35 11.89 7.19
C LEU A 29 27.48 12.95 7.26
N GLU A 30 28.42 12.92 6.32
CA GLU A 30 29.53 13.86 6.23
C GLU A 30 29.05 15.28 5.91
N SER A 31 27.98 15.42 5.12
CA SER A 31 27.38 16.72 4.80
C SER A 31 26.69 17.41 5.97
N GLY A 32 26.29 16.65 7.01
CA GLY A 32 25.45 17.14 8.12
C GLY A 32 23.99 17.47 7.72
N MET A 33 23.60 17.28 6.46
CA MET A 33 22.27 17.61 5.95
C MET A 33 21.30 16.42 6.11
N TYR A 34 20.97 16.08 7.33
CA TYR A 34 20.20 14.86 7.66
C TYR A 34 18.73 14.89 7.24
N LEU A 35 18.14 16.07 7.05
CA LEU A 35 16.71 16.26 6.75
C LEU A 35 16.44 17.04 5.46
N GLU A 36 17.43 17.69 4.88
CA GLU A 36 17.29 18.62 3.74
C GLU A 36 18.34 18.37 2.65
N HIS A 37 18.89 17.15 2.58
CA HIS A 37 19.85 16.81 1.56
C HIS A 37 19.21 16.79 0.18
N PRO A 38 19.89 17.29 -0.89
CA PRO A 38 19.36 17.33 -2.27
C PRO A 38 18.90 15.99 -2.83
N LEU A 39 19.35 14.88 -2.25
CA LEU A 39 18.87 13.54 -2.59
C LEU A 39 17.36 13.37 -2.40
N ILE A 40 16.74 14.07 -1.43
CA ILE A 40 15.29 13.99 -1.20
C ILE A 40 14.55 14.55 -2.41
N GLU A 41 14.87 15.77 -2.84
CA GLU A 41 14.25 16.40 -3.99
C GLU A 41 14.49 15.59 -5.28
N THR A 42 15.72 15.08 -5.44
CA THR A 42 16.07 14.22 -6.57
C THR A 42 15.23 12.95 -6.60
N LEU A 43 15.04 12.29 -5.45
CA LEU A 43 14.19 11.12 -5.30
C LEU A 43 12.73 11.44 -5.65
N GLU A 44 12.18 12.53 -5.11
CA GLU A 44 10.82 12.99 -5.37
C GLU A 44 10.56 13.23 -6.87
N LYS A 45 11.47 13.93 -7.55
CA LYS A 45 11.41 14.15 -9.01
C LYS A 45 11.46 12.85 -9.81
N ARG A 46 12.33 11.92 -9.43
CA ARG A 46 12.46 10.61 -10.08
C ARG A 46 11.19 9.77 -9.90
N ILE A 47 10.61 9.78 -8.71
CA ILE A 47 9.37 9.07 -8.42
C ILE A 47 8.20 9.72 -9.18
N ALA A 48 8.06 11.04 -9.17
CA ALA A 48 7.02 11.74 -9.92
C ALA A 48 7.06 11.39 -11.41
N LYS A 49 8.27 11.42 -12.01
CA LYS A 49 8.49 11.00 -13.41
C LYS A 49 8.08 9.55 -13.64
N ARG A 50 8.44 8.64 -12.73
CA ARG A 50 8.11 7.22 -12.85
C ARG A 50 6.59 6.97 -12.78
N LEU A 51 5.90 7.66 -11.88
CA LEU A 51 4.44 7.56 -11.72
C LEU A 51 3.67 8.28 -12.84
N GLY A 52 4.33 9.12 -13.64
CA GLY A 52 3.66 9.93 -14.66
C GLY A 52 2.78 11.03 -14.06
N VAL A 53 3.18 11.58 -12.90
CA VAL A 53 2.54 12.73 -12.23
C VAL A 53 3.47 13.94 -12.22
N LYS A 54 2.90 15.12 -11.97
CA LYS A 54 3.69 16.38 -11.97
C LYS A 54 4.50 16.56 -10.69
N TYR A 55 3.95 16.15 -9.55
CA TYR A 55 4.52 16.45 -8.24
C TYR A 55 4.50 15.22 -7.33
N ALA A 56 5.54 15.08 -6.54
CA ALA A 56 5.62 14.15 -5.43
C ALA A 56 6.35 14.80 -4.25
N THR A 57 5.97 14.45 -3.04
CA THR A 57 6.66 14.87 -1.81
C THR A 57 6.71 13.75 -0.81
N THR A 58 7.87 13.58 -0.17
CA THR A 58 8.10 12.56 0.84
C THR A 58 7.60 13.02 2.22
N VAL A 59 7.14 12.05 3.00
CA VAL A 59 6.69 12.19 4.39
C VAL A 59 7.25 11.03 5.21
N ASN A 60 7.07 11.05 6.54
CA ASN A 60 7.68 10.02 7.39
C ASN A 60 6.97 8.66 7.35
N SER A 61 5.72 8.58 6.88
CA SER A 61 4.97 7.32 6.82
C SER A 61 3.85 7.36 5.78
N GLY A 62 3.38 6.17 5.36
CA GLY A 62 2.17 6.07 4.54
C GLY A 62 0.92 6.57 5.28
N THR A 63 0.87 6.46 6.60
CA THR A 63 -0.23 6.98 7.43
C THR A 63 -0.30 8.50 7.36
N ASP A 64 0.83 9.19 7.50
CA ASP A 64 0.89 10.64 7.36
C ASP A 64 0.56 11.08 5.92
N ALA A 65 0.96 10.29 4.92
CA ALA A 65 0.58 10.55 3.54
C ALA A 65 -0.95 10.59 3.38
N LEU A 66 -1.67 9.65 3.98
CA LEU A 66 -3.14 9.61 3.96
C LEU A 66 -3.76 10.77 4.73
N ILE A 67 -3.30 11.05 5.96
CA ILE A 67 -3.80 12.14 6.80
C ILE A 67 -3.64 13.48 6.08
N PHE A 68 -2.45 13.77 5.57
CA PHE A 68 -2.16 15.05 4.91
C PHE A 68 -2.92 15.20 3.60
N SER A 69 -3.11 14.12 2.87
CA SER A 69 -3.90 14.12 1.64
C SER A 69 -5.37 14.44 1.90
N LEU A 70 -5.97 13.83 2.92
CA LEU A 70 -7.34 14.11 3.33
C LEU A 70 -7.51 15.59 3.73
N VAL A 71 -6.62 16.11 4.59
CA VAL A 71 -6.66 17.51 5.03
C VAL A 71 -6.36 18.48 3.87
N ALA A 72 -5.42 18.14 2.98
CA ALA A 72 -5.09 18.97 1.83
C ALA A 72 -6.29 19.13 0.89
N LEU A 73 -7.05 18.06 0.68
CA LEU A 73 -8.27 18.04 -0.12
C LEU A 73 -9.48 18.66 0.58
N GLY A 74 -9.33 19.13 1.83
CA GLY A 74 -10.39 19.79 2.58
C GLY A 74 -11.44 18.82 3.14
N VAL A 75 -11.10 17.55 3.32
CA VAL A 75 -11.92 16.62 4.10
C VAL A 75 -11.81 17.00 5.57
N THR A 76 -12.94 17.07 6.26
CA THR A 76 -13.03 17.59 7.62
C THR A 76 -14.02 16.82 8.47
N ARG A 77 -14.17 17.24 9.72
CA ARG A 77 -15.15 16.66 10.66
C ARG A 77 -16.56 16.71 10.07
N GLY A 78 -17.25 15.57 10.08
CA GLY A 78 -18.62 15.40 9.57
C GLY A 78 -18.71 14.96 8.12
N ASP A 79 -17.62 15.03 7.36
CA ASP A 79 -17.56 14.47 6.02
C ASP A 79 -17.48 12.93 6.09
N GLU A 80 -17.90 12.29 5.00
CA GLU A 80 -17.85 10.85 4.82
C GLU A 80 -16.85 10.50 3.71
N VAL A 81 -16.07 9.42 3.95
CA VAL A 81 -15.11 8.86 2.98
C VAL A 81 -15.45 7.41 2.74
N ILE A 82 -15.82 7.07 1.49
CA ILE A 82 -16.13 5.68 1.09
C ILE A 82 -14.82 4.91 0.94
N THR A 83 -14.72 3.74 1.60
CA THR A 83 -13.53 2.88 1.56
C THR A 83 -13.90 1.41 1.80
N VAL A 84 -12.90 0.54 2.01
CA VAL A 84 -13.04 -0.92 2.17
C VAL A 84 -12.71 -1.39 3.60
N PRO A 85 -13.31 -2.49 4.07
CA PRO A 85 -13.09 -3.00 5.43
C PRO A 85 -11.85 -3.89 5.58
N ASN A 86 -11.29 -4.40 4.49
CA ASN A 86 -10.24 -5.43 4.46
C ASN A 86 -8.82 -4.88 4.32
N SER A 87 -8.63 -3.57 4.49
CA SER A 87 -7.32 -2.93 4.45
C SER A 87 -6.60 -2.98 5.81
N TYR A 88 -5.35 -2.50 5.83
CA TYR A 88 -4.65 -2.16 7.07
C TYR A 88 -5.36 -1.00 7.77
N ILE A 89 -5.33 -1.01 9.10
CA ILE A 89 -6.05 -0.02 9.93
C ILE A 89 -5.72 1.44 9.58
N ALA A 90 -4.51 1.72 9.03
CA ALA A 90 -4.05 3.06 8.70
C ALA A 90 -4.97 3.80 7.73
N SER A 91 -5.58 3.12 6.76
CA SER A 91 -6.52 3.73 5.81
C SER A 91 -7.67 4.41 6.54
N VAL A 92 -8.27 3.73 7.51
CA VAL A 92 -9.39 4.25 8.29
C VAL A 92 -8.94 5.13 9.44
N ALA A 93 -7.81 4.82 10.07
CA ALA A 93 -7.24 5.67 11.11
C ALA A 93 -6.98 7.09 10.60
N ALA A 94 -6.53 7.26 9.35
CA ALA A 94 -6.34 8.57 8.74
C ALA A 94 -7.65 9.36 8.64
N ILE A 95 -8.74 8.70 8.25
CA ILE A 95 -10.08 9.30 8.17
C ILE A 95 -10.58 9.70 9.57
N GLU A 96 -10.46 8.78 10.54
CA GLU A 96 -10.92 8.99 11.91
C GLU A 96 -10.11 10.05 12.68
N HIS A 97 -8.81 10.19 12.38
CA HIS A 97 -7.97 11.21 13.02
C HIS A 97 -8.36 12.62 12.68
N ILE A 98 -8.85 12.88 11.48
CA ILE A 98 -9.33 14.22 11.06
C ILE A 98 -10.80 14.46 11.45
N GLY A 99 -11.46 13.48 12.09
CA GLY A 99 -12.86 13.55 12.53
C GLY A 99 -13.88 13.31 11.40
N ALA A 100 -13.46 12.84 10.25
CA ALA A 100 -14.34 12.35 9.20
C ALA A 100 -14.82 10.92 9.54
N THR A 101 -15.78 10.41 8.80
CA THR A 101 -16.39 9.10 9.02
C THR A 101 -16.07 8.17 7.85
N ALA A 102 -15.52 6.99 8.13
CA ALA A 102 -15.37 5.95 7.12
C ALA A 102 -16.73 5.30 6.81
N VAL A 103 -17.06 5.22 5.52
CA VAL A 103 -18.24 4.49 5.00
C VAL A 103 -17.72 3.27 4.26
N PHE A 104 -18.02 2.07 4.79
CA PHE A 104 -17.53 0.84 4.20
C PHE A 104 -18.48 0.28 3.17
N ILE A 105 -17.94 -0.09 2.02
CA ILE A 105 -18.59 -0.92 1.02
C ILE A 105 -17.84 -2.24 0.88
N ASP A 106 -18.50 -3.25 0.32
CA ASP A 106 -17.89 -4.55 0.15
C ASP A 106 -16.86 -4.56 -0.98
N VAL A 107 -16.08 -5.60 -1.04
CA VAL A 107 -15.04 -5.83 -2.02
C VAL A 107 -15.48 -6.83 -3.09
N GLY A 108 -14.78 -6.85 -4.20
CA GLY A 108 -14.93 -7.86 -5.23
C GLY A 108 -14.18 -9.17 -4.92
N PRO A 109 -14.29 -10.16 -5.83
CA PRO A 109 -13.53 -11.40 -5.74
C PRO A 109 -12.02 -11.20 -5.86
N ASP A 110 -11.60 -10.03 -6.30
CA ASP A 110 -10.21 -9.57 -6.42
C ASP A 110 -9.67 -8.93 -5.13
N HIS A 111 -10.44 -8.89 -4.05
CA HIS A 111 -10.15 -8.24 -2.76
C HIS A 111 -10.11 -6.69 -2.82
N LEU A 112 -10.45 -6.10 -3.95
CA LEU A 112 -10.46 -4.65 -4.15
C LEU A 112 -11.88 -4.08 -3.98
N ILE A 113 -11.97 -2.78 -3.80
CA ILE A 113 -13.23 -2.06 -3.70
C ILE A 113 -14.16 -2.41 -4.88
N ASN A 114 -15.38 -2.85 -4.59
CA ASN A 114 -16.38 -3.09 -5.63
C ASN A 114 -16.98 -1.75 -6.10
N ALA A 115 -16.55 -1.29 -7.28
CA ALA A 115 -16.97 0.00 -7.81
C ALA A 115 -18.50 0.11 -8.03
N ASP A 116 -19.19 -1.02 -8.28
CA ASP A 116 -20.63 -1.04 -8.51
C ASP A 116 -21.44 -0.70 -7.26
N LEU A 117 -20.83 -0.79 -6.07
CA LEU A 117 -21.47 -0.46 -4.79
C LEU A 117 -21.22 0.98 -4.34
N ILE A 118 -20.42 1.75 -5.07
CA ILE A 118 -20.06 3.12 -4.65
C ILE A 118 -21.26 4.05 -4.70
N GLU A 119 -22.03 4.02 -5.79
CA GLU A 119 -23.15 4.94 -5.98
C GLU A 119 -24.21 4.81 -4.86
N ASP A 120 -24.49 3.59 -4.42
CA ASP A 120 -25.47 3.29 -3.35
C ASP A 120 -25.00 3.76 -1.96
N ALA A 121 -23.70 3.96 -1.78
CA ALA A 121 -23.12 4.43 -0.53
C ALA A 121 -22.99 5.97 -0.43
N ILE A 122 -23.30 6.70 -1.52
CA ILE A 122 -23.18 8.16 -1.56
C ILE A 122 -24.30 8.81 -0.77
N THR A 123 -23.92 9.71 0.13
CA THR A 123 -24.83 10.58 0.90
C THR A 123 -24.49 12.05 0.66
N PRO A 124 -25.31 13.01 1.11
CA PRO A 124 -24.96 14.42 1.06
C PRO A 124 -23.66 14.81 1.83
N ARG A 125 -23.17 13.95 2.71
CA ARG A 125 -21.92 14.13 3.45
C ARG A 125 -20.71 13.46 2.78
N THR A 126 -20.92 12.65 1.76
CA THR A 126 -19.82 11.99 1.06
C THR A 126 -18.95 13.03 0.37
N LYS A 127 -17.69 13.08 0.77
CA LYS A 127 -16.70 14.03 0.26
C LYS A 127 -15.68 13.36 -0.66
N ALA A 128 -15.31 12.13 -0.36
CA ALA A 128 -14.25 11.42 -1.08
C ALA A 128 -14.49 9.92 -1.17
N ILE A 129 -13.83 9.31 -2.16
CA ILE A 129 -13.65 7.86 -2.27
C ILE A 129 -12.17 7.56 -2.02
N MET A 130 -11.89 6.60 -1.12
CA MET A 130 -10.53 6.13 -0.84
C MET A 130 -10.42 4.65 -1.23
N PRO A 131 -10.16 4.33 -2.52
CA PRO A 131 -9.83 2.98 -2.92
C PRO A 131 -8.49 2.58 -2.31
N VAL A 132 -8.38 1.31 -1.89
CA VAL A 132 -7.12 0.71 -1.45
C VAL A 132 -6.62 -0.25 -2.51
N HIS A 133 -5.40 -0.04 -2.99
CA HIS A 133 -4.73 -0.89 -3.95
C HIS A 133 -4.02 -2.04 -3.24
N LEU A 134 -4.81 -3.04 -2.84
CA LEU A 134 -4.35 -4.11 -1.96
C LEU A 134 -3.48 -5.15 -2.71
N GLU A 135 -2.52 -5.75 -2.00
CA GLU A 135 -1.67 -6.87 -2.47
C GLU A 135 -0.72 -6.53 -3.62
N GLY A 136 -0.76 -5.31 -4.15
CA GLY A 136 -0.02 -4.92 -5.36
C GLY A 136 -0.89 -4.92 -6.62
N LYS A 137 -2.21 -4.88 -6.47
CA LYS A 137 -3.21 -4.71 -7.53
C LYS A 137 -3.81 -3.31 -7.43
N MET A 138 -4.12 -2.69 -8.55
CA MET A 138 -4.91 -1.46 -8.59
C MET A 138 -6.41 -1.78 -8.72
N ALA A 139 -7.23 -1.06 -7.98
CA ALA A 139 -8.67 -1.04 -8.17
C ALA A 139 -9.03 -0.51 -9.57
N ASN A 140 -10.26 -0.76 -10.03
CA ASN A 140 -10.76 -0.24 -11.31
C ASN A 140 -10.93 1.29 -11.25
N MET A 141 -9.80 1.99 -11.41
CA MET A 141 -9.75 3.45 -11.30
C MET A 141 -10.54 4.16 -12.40
N VAL A 142 -10.77 3.52 -13.55
CA VAL A 142 -11.59 4.09 -14.62
C VAL A 142 -13.05 4.17 -14.18
N ALA A 143 -13.60 3.10 -13.59
CA ALA A 143 -14.95 3.10 -13.05
C ALA A 143 -15.09 4.07 -11.86
N ILE A 144 -14.15 4.06 -10.93
CA ILE A 144 -14.15 4.94 -9.76
C ILE A 144 -14.09 6.42 -10.18
N ASN A 145 -13.19 6.77 -11.10
CA ASN A 145 -13.06 8.15 -11.60
C ASN A 145 -14.33 8.63 -12.30
N ARG A 146 -15.00 7.75 -13.09
CA ARG A 146 -16.28 8.07 -13.73
C ARG A 146 -17.36 8.41 -12.69
N ILE A 147 -17.47 7.60 -11.63
CA ILE A 147 -18.42 7.83 -10.54
C ILE A 147 -18.08 9.13 -9.79
N ALA A 148 -16.82 9.31 -9.41
CA ALA A 148 -16.36 10.50 -8.70
C ALA A 148 -16.69 11.78 -9.49
N LYS A 149 -16.45 11.80 -10.79
CA LYS A 149 -16.80 12.94 -11.67
C LYS A 149 -18.31 13.18 -11.75
N LYS A 150 -19.12 12.11 -11.81
CA LYS A 150 -20.58 12.20 -11.86
C LYS A 150 -21.16 12.89 -10.63
N TYR A 151 -20.58 12.61 -9.45
CA TYR A 151 -21.07 13.09 -8.16
C TYR A 151 -20.23 14.23 -7.54
N GLY A 152 -19.20 14.70 -8.23
CA GLY A 152 -18.32 15.77 -7.72
C GLY A 152 -17.49 15.33 -6.51
N LEU A 153 -17.14 14.04 -6.41
CA LEU A 153 -16.37 13.48 -5.29
C LEU A 153 -14.86 13.52 -5.58
N LEU A 154 -14.08 13.62 -4.51
CA LEU A 154 -12.63 13.56 -4.56
C LEU A 154 -12.15 12.10 -4.52
N ILE A 155 -10.97 11.82 -5.07
CA ILE A 155 -10.35 10.49 -5.02
C ILE A 155 -8.99 10.55 -4.35
N ILE A 156 -8.82 9.75 -3.28
CA ILE A 156 -7.57 9.57 -2.55
C ILE A 156 -7.16 8.12 -2.69
N GLU A 157 -6.12 7.82 -3.45
CA GLU A 157 -5.64 6.44 -3.59
C GLU A 157 -4.75 6.05 -2.39
N ASP A 158 -5.17 5.03 -1.62
CA ASP A 158 -4.25 4.33 -0.73
C ASP A 158 -3.45 3.31 -1.57
N ALA A 159 -2.31 3.75 -2.04
CA ALA A 159 -1.38 2.98 -2.87
C ALA A 159 -0.20 2.42 -2.06
N ALA A 160 -0.35 2.29 -0.72
CA ALA A 160 0.71 1.82 0.17
C ALA A 160 1.26 0.42 -0.19
N GLN A 161 0.53 -0.37 -0.96
CA GLN A 161 0.93 -1.70 -1.42
C GLN A 161 1.12 -1.79 -2.94
N ALA A 162 0.98 -0.68 -3.68
CA ALA A 162 0.87 -0.72 -5.14
C ALA A 162 1.96 0.06 -5.88
N PHE A 163 3.11 0.31 -5.25
CA PHE A 163 4.20 0.95 -5.98
C PHE A 163 4.69 0.04 -7.11
N GLY A 164 4.62 0.56 -8.34
CA GLY A 164 4.94 -0.18 -9.57
C GLY A 164 3.79 -1.02 -10.16
N SER A 165 2.59 -0.98 -9.57
CA SER A 165 1.37 -1.57 -10.14
C SER A 165 0.75 -0.66 -11.19
N LYS A 166 -0.07 -1.24 -12.09
CA LYS A 166 -0.85 -0.50 -13.09
C LYS A 166 -2.23 -1.10 -13.26
N PHE A 167 -3.18 -0.26 -13.66
CA PHE A 167 -4.47 -0.66 -14.22
C PHE A 167 -4.56 -0.08 -15.64
N LEU A 168 -4.66 -0.93 -16.65
CA LEU A 168 -4.40 -0.54 -18.04
C LEU A 168 -2.99 0.10 -18.15
N ASN A 169 -2.93 1.34 -18.63
CA ASN A 169 -1.69 2.13 -18.72
C ASN A 169 -1.55 3.13 -17.57
N TYR A 170 -2.49 3.17 -16.62
CA TYR A 170 -2.50 4.12 -15.52
C TYR A 170 -1.76 3.57 -14.30
N GLN A 171 -0.98 4.43 -13.66
CA GLN A 171 -0.35 4.21 -12.36
C GLN A 171 -1.12 4.97 -11.27
N PRO A 172 -0.94 4.64 -9.97
CA PRO A 172 -1.55 5.43 -8.89
C PRO A 172 -1.17 6.91 -9.01
N GLY A 173 -2.15 7.80 -8.88
CA GLY A 173 -2.03 9.25 -9.07
C GLY A 173 -2.41 9.76 -10.46
N ASN A 174 -2.65 8.88 -11.44
CA ASN A 174 -2.99 9.34 -12.79
C ASN A 174 -4.49 9.66 -12.94
N LEU A 175 -5.36 8.96 -12.21
CA LEU A 175 -6.81 9.10 -12.32
C LEU A 175 -7.47 9.60 -11.02
N SER A 176 -6.69 10.08 -10.07
CA SER A 176 -7.12 10.59 -8.78
C SER A 176 -6.65 12.02 -8.54
N ASP A 177 -7.16 12.65 -7.50
CA ASP A 177 -6.66 13.93 -7.03
C ASP A 177 -5.30 13.78 -6.35
N ILE A 178 -5.10 12.66 -5.62
CA ILE A 178 -3.89 12.40 -4.86
C ILE A 178 -3.69 10.89 -4.64
N ALA A 179 -2.45 10.44 -4.63
CA ALA A 179 -2.08 9.06 -4.29
C ALA A 179 -1.05 9.02 -3.15
N CYS A 180 -1.24 8.09 -2.21
CA CYS A 180 -0.46 7.92 -0.99
C CYS A 180 0.30 6.61 -1.02
N PHE A 181 1.60 6.65 -0.75
CA PHE A 181 2.48 5.49 -0.77
C PHE A 181 3.18 5.32 0.58
N SER A 182 3.55 4.08 0.87
CA SER A 182 4.35 3.71 2.03
C SER A 182 5.71 3.16 1.58
N PHE A 183 6.77 3.58 2.26
CA PHE A 183 8.12 3.03 2.13
C PHE A 183 8.52 2.18 3.34
N HIS A 184 7.54 1.72 4.14
CA HIS A 184 7.78 0.76 5.22
C HIS A 184 8.63 -0.43 4.73
N PRO A 185 9.52 -1.02 5.56
CA PRO A 185 10.49 -2.06 5.15
C PRO A 185 9.93 -3.26 4.39
N LEU A 186 8.65 -3.57 4.56
CA LEU A 186 8.00 -4.70 3.87
C LEU A 186 7.48 -4.35 2.46
N LYS A 187 7.52 -3.08 2.03
CA LYS A 187 6.98 -2.64 0.73
C LYS A 187 7.92 -2.97 -0.44
N ASN A 188 7.39 -2.99 -1.66
CA ASN A 188 8.19 -3.29 -2.87
C ASN A 188 9.32 -2.27 -3.08
N LEU A 189 9.02 -0.98 -2.90
CA LEU A 189 10.00 0.07 -2.74
C LEU A 189 10.01 0.45 -1.26
N ASN A 190 11.09 0.14 -0.55
CA ASN A 190 11.14 0.25 0.90
C ASN A 190 12.40 0.95 1.41
N ALA A 191 12.22 1.76 2.44
CA ALA A 191 13.31 2.34 3.24
C ALA A 191 13.92 1.29 4.20
N ALA A 192 14.97 1.67 4.90
CA ALA A 192 15.50 0.93 6.07
C ALA A 192 14.93 1.51 7.38
N GLY A 193 13.67 1.86 7.38
CA GLY A 193 12.90 2.49 8.44
C GLY A 193 11.55 2.92 7.89
N ASP A 194 10.88 3.87 8.54
CA ASP A 194 9.64 4.41 8.03
C ASP A 194 9.87 5.41 6.89
N GLY A 195 8.82 5.61 6.09
CA GLY A 195 8.75 6.57 5.01
C GLY A 195 7.42 6.49 4.28
N GLY A 196 7.08 7.56 3.64
CA GLY A 196 5.89 7.66 2.79
C GLY A 196 6.09 8.70 1.69
N LEU A 197 5.09 8.77 0.79
CA LEU A 197 5.10 9.73 -0.31
C LEU A 197 3.68 10.07 -0.70
N ILE A 198 3.48 11.31 -1.08
CA ILE A 198 2.26 11.86 -1.66
C ILE A 198 2.57 12.25 -3.10
N ALA A 199 1.71 11.85 -4.04
CA ALA A 199 1.85 12.14 -5.46
C ALA A 199 0.56 12.76 -6.02
N THR A 200 0.67 13.82 -6.83
CA THR A 200 -0.47 14.53 -7.40
C THR A 200 -0.09 15.30 -8.66
N ASN A 201 -1.10 15.67 -9.47
CA ASN A 201 -0.95 16.60 -10.59
C ASN A 201 -1.30 18.05 -10.23
N ASN A 202 -1.76 18.31 -9.00
CA ASN A 202 -2.20 19.61 -8.52
C ASN A 202 -1.13 20.28 -7.67
N TYR A 203 -0.66 21.47 -8.12
CA TYR A 203 0.36 22.25 -7.42
C TYR A 203 -0.11 22.75 -6.05
N GLU A 204 -1.36 23.16 -5.92
CA GLU A 204 -1.86 23.68 -4.64
C GLU A 204 -1.90 22.60 -3.55
N LEU A 205 -2.23 21.36 -3.92
CA LEU A 205 -2.24 20.23 -2.99
C LEU A 205 -0.83 19.91 -2.49
N ILE A 206 0.17 19.87 -3.39
CA ILE A 206 1.55 19.58 -3.00
C ILE A 206 2.15 20.70 -2.14
N GLU A 207 1.87 21.96 -2.47
CA GLU A 207 2.28 23.12 -1.68
C GLU A 207 1.69 23.07 -0.26
N LYS A 208 0.37 22.81 -0.16
CA LYS A 208 -0.31 22.68 1.14
C LYS A 208 0.31 21.54 1.96
N THR A 209 0.55 20.39 1.33
CA THR A 209 1.20 19.25 1.99
C THR A 209 2.62 19.60 2.47
N ASN A 210 3.41 20.28 1.65
CA ASN A 210 4.77 20.69 2.00
C ASN A 210 4.80 21.64 3.21
N ARG A 211 3.83 22.53 3.31
CA ARG A 211 3.68 23.36 4.52
C ARG A 211 3.28 22.53 5.73
N MET A 212 2.26 21.68 5.58
CA MET A 212 1.74 20.86 6.69
C MET A 212 2.82 19.94 7.29
N LYS A 213 3.63 19.29 6.46
CA LYS A 213 4.70 18.39 6.92
C LYS A 213 5.85 19.11 7.64
N ASN A 214 5.90 20.45 7.57
CA ASN A 214 6.93 21.29 8.17
C ASN A 214 6.32 22.41 9.01
N HIS A 215 5.60 22.08 10.08
CA HIS A 215 5.02 23.02 11.06
C HIS A 215 4.06 24.10 10.46
N GLY A 216 3.52 23.90 9.26
CA GLY A 216 2.70 24.89 8.57
C GLY A 216 3.49 26.14 8.11
N GLN A 217 4.81 26.05 8.03
CA GLN A 217 5.70 27.18 7.76
C GLN A 217 5.64 27.62 6.30
N VAL A 218 5.63 28.93 6.10
CA VAL A 218 5.87 29.62 4.82
C VAL A 218 7.26 30.24 4.75
N SER A 219 7.90 30.43 5.90
CA SER A 219 9.31 30.79 6.06
C SER A 219 9.79 30.33 7.44
N ARG A 220 11.10 30.39 7.70
CA ARG A 220 11.73 29.85 8.93
C ARG A 220 11.01 30.21 10.25
N ASN A 221 10.43 31.38 10.34
CA ASN A 221 9.86 31.90 11.58
C ASN A 221 8.35 32.26 11.46
N ILE A 222 7.70 31.90 10.35
CA ILE A 222 6.30 32.24 10.08
C ILE A 222 5.56 30.97 9.67
N SER A 223 4.65 30.53 10.54
CA SER A 223 3.69 29.46 10.25
C SER A 223 2.35 30.09 9.84
N LYS A 224 1.81 29.67 8.70
CA LYS A 224 0.50 30.10 8.19
C LYS A 224 -0.66 29.30 8.80
N GLU A 225 -0.36 28.07 9.21
CA GLU A 225 -1.32 27.12 9.77
C GLU A 225 -0.61 26.22 10.80
N PHE A 226 -1.36 25.52 11.64
CA PHE A 226 -0.79 24.49 12.48
C PHE A 226 -0.47 23.27 11.62
N GLY A 227 0.78 22.86 11.63
CA GLY A 227 1.28 21.70 10.89
C GLY A 227 1.93 20.68 11.80
N PHE A 228 2.60 19.74 11.19
CA PHE A 228 3.26 18.60 11.82
C PHE A 228 4.75 18.58 11.47
N VAL A 229 5.49 17.68 12.10
CA VAL A 229 6.81 17.25 11.62
C VAL A 229 6.65 15.90 10.97
N SER A 230 6.76 15.86 9.65
CA SER A 230 6.68 14.61 8.89
C SER A 230 7.57 14.69 7.66
N ARG A 231 8.83 14.30 7.84
CA ARG A 231 9.87 14.36 6.81
C ARG A 231 10.50 13.00 6.62
N LEU A 232 10.98 12.73 5.42
CA LEU A 232 11.83 11.59 5.15
C LEU A 232 13.29 11.96 5.51
N ASP A 233 13.96 11.13 6.28
CA ASP A 233 15.37 11.32 6.58
C ASP A 233 16.22 11.15 5.31
N SER A 234 17.27 11.95 5.16
CA SER A 234 18.16 11.91 3.98
C SER A 234 18.85 10.57 3.78
N ILE A 235 19.13 9.84 4.87
CA ILE A 235 19.66 8.46 4.81
C ILE A 235 18.65 7.52 4.12
N GLN A 236 17.37 7.65 4.43
CA GLN A 236 16.33 6.85 3.78
C GLN A 236 16.18 7.20 2.30
N ALA A 237 16.34 8.48 1.96
CA ALA A 237 16.33 8.91 0.56
C ALA A 237 17.52 8.33 -0.23
N ALA A 238 18.70 8.21 0.37
CA ALA A 238 19.87 7.57 -0.23
C ALA A 238 19.59 6.08 -0.54
N ILE A 239 19.01 5.34 0.41
CA ILE A 239 18.66 3.93 0.28
C ILE A 239 17.55 3.75 -0.78
N LEU A 240 16.48 4.54 -0.71
CA LEU A 240 15.37 4.50 -1.65
C LEU A 240 15.80 4.83 -3.08
N SER A 241 16.75 5.74 -3.26
CA SER A 241 17.28 6.09 -4.59
C SER A 241 17.90 4.90 -5.30
N ILE A 242 18.65 4.06 -4.57
CA ILE A 242 19.26 2.84 -5.10
C ILE A 242 18.20 1.76 -5.38
N LYS A 243 17.28 1.55 -4.44
CA LYS A 243 16.22 0.57 -4.60
C LYS A 243 15.24 0.95 -5.73
N LEU A 244 15.09 2.25 -6.02
CA LEU A 244 14.30 2.72 -7.15
C LEU A 244 14.94 2.33 -8.49
N ASP A 245 16.29 2.31 -8.58
CA ASP A 245 17.00 1.81 -9.75
C ASP A 245 16.73 0.32 -10.00
N ASP A 246 16.64 -0.47 -8.93
CA ASP A 246 16.45 -1.92 -8.97
C ASP A 246 14.97 -2.35 -8.99
N LEU A 247 14.02 -1.41 -8.93
CA LEU A 247 12.61 -1.73 -8.68
C LEU A 247 11.99 -2.61 -9.76
N ASP A 248 12.32 -2.38 -11.04
CA ASP A 248 11.76 -3.19 -12.14
C ASP A 248 12.25 -4.63 -12.06
N SER A 249 13.51 -4.87 -11.75
CA SER A 249 14.05 -6.21 -11.54
C SER A 249 13.43 -6.88 -10.32
N THR A 250 13.21 -6.14 -9.23
CA THR A 250 12.52 -6.60 -8.03
C THR A 250 11.08 -7.07 -8.33
N ILE A 251 10.31 -6.26 -9.06
CA ILE A 251 8.94 -6.60 -9.46
C ILE A 251 8.93 -7.79 -10.42
N ASN A 252 9.84 -7.82 -11.39
CA ASN A 252 9.92 -8.92 -12.35
C ASN A 252 10.24 -10.25 -11.65
N SER A 253 11.14 -10.28 -10.67
CA SER A 253 11.43 -11.47 -9.88
C SER A 253 10.18 -11.96 -9.12
N ARG A 254 9.44 -11.05 -8.46
CA ARG A 254 8.19 -11.40 -7.78
C ARG A 254 7.15 -11.97 -8.76
N ARG A 255 7.03 -11.38 -9.95
CA ARG A 255 6.11 -11.85 -11.00
C ARG A 255 6.48 -13.23 -11.53
N LEU A 256 7.78 -13.52 -11.69
CA LEU A 256 8.25 -14.86 -12.08
C LEU A 256 7.90 -15.92 -11.03
N PHE A 257 8.13 -15.63 -9.74
CA PHE A 257 7.76 -16.53 -8.66
C PHE A 257 6.24 -16.68 -8.52
N ALA A 258 5.48 -15.61 -8.69
CA ALA A 258 4.02 -15.68 -8.71
C ALA A 258 3.53 -16.59 -9.85
N LYS A 259 4.10 -16.47 -11.04
CA LYS A 259 3.80 -17.37 -12.16
C LYS A 259 4.12 -18.84 -11.83
N GLN A 260 5.26 -19.11 -11.19
CA GLN A 260 5.61 -20.47 -10.75
C GLN A 260 4.61 -21.03 -9.74
N TYR A 261 4.16 -20.21 -8.78
CA TYR A 261 3.05 -20.57 -7.88
C TYR A 261 1.79 -20.92 -8.65
N GLN A 262 1.34 -20.07 -9.58
CA GLN A 262 0.14 -20.27 -10.38
C GLN A 262 0.18 -21.56 -11.16
N GLU A 263 1.27 -21.82 -11.88
CA GLU A 263 1.46 -23.06 -12.66
C GLU A 263 1.40 -24.31 -11.77
N SER A 264 2.01 -24.26 -10.58
CA SER A 264 2.04 -25.39 -9.64
C SER A 264 0.69 -25.62 -8.94
N LEU A 265 -0.07 -24.56 -8.65
CA LEU A 265 -1.32 -24.64 -7.92
C LEU A 265 -2.56 -24.86 -8.81
N THR A 266 -2.43 -24.76 -10.13
CA THR A 266 -3.55 -24.86 -11.10
C THR A 266 -4.38 -26.14 -10.94
N LYS A 267 -3.80 -27.23 -10.48
CA LYS A 267 -4.47 -28.53 -10.30
C LYS A 267 -4.99 -28.77 -8.87
N SER A 268 -4.81 -27.80 -7.98
CA SER A 268 -5.23 -27.90 -6.58
C SER A 268 -6.62 -27.28 -6.35
N LYS A 269 -7.17 -27.50 -5.15
CA LYS A 269 -8.40 -26.80 -4.69
C LYS A 269 -8.13 -25.39 -4.17
N ILE A 270 -6.91 -24.92 -4.31
CA ILE A 270 -6.48 -23.59 -3.88
C ILE A 270 -6.96 -22.57 -4.90
N GLN A 271 -7.60 -21.51 -4.42
CA GLN A 271 -8.09 -20.45 -5.26
C GLN A 271 -7.18 -19.22 -5.13
N GLU A 272 -6.82 -18.64 -6.26
CA GLU A 272 -6.24 -17.30 -6.31
C GLU A 272 -7.37 -16.29 -6.52
N PRO A 273 -7.26 -15.08 -5.95
CA PRO A 273 -8.20 -14.01 -6.24
C PRO A 273 -8.28 -13.74 -7.74
N ILE A 274 -9.49 -13.73 -8.28
CA ILE A 274 -9.71 -13.44 -9.69
C ILE A 274 -9.63 -11.93 -9.89
N TYR A 275 -8.70 -11.45 -10.71
CA TYR A 275 -8.56 -10.05 -11.06
C TYR A 275 -8.51 -9.84 -12.58
N SER A 276 -8.82 -8.62 -13.04
CA SER A 276 -8.80 -8.27 -14.45
C SER A 276 -7.42 -8.44 -15.08
N LEU A 277 -7.37 -8.92 -16.32
CA LEU A 277 -6.14 -8.96 -17.13
C LEU A 277 -5.55 -7.57 -17.41
N GLU A 278 -6.33 -6.53 -17.19
CA GLU A 278 -5.89 -5.14 -17.29
C GLU A 278 -4.97 -4.70 -16.14
N VAL A 279 -4.88 -5.50 -15.07
CA VAL A 279 -4.05 -5.23 -13.90
C VAL A 279 -2.63 -5.72 -14.13
N PHE A 280 -1.66 -4.82 -14.11
CA PHE A 280 -0.25 -5.19 -13.91
C PHE A 280 0.00 -5.31 -12.41
N HIS A 281 -0.03 -6.55 -11.91
CA HIS A 281 0.17 -6.88 -10.49
C HIS A 281 1.65 -6.82 -10.12
N SER A 282 2.02 -6.00 -9.13
CA SER A 282 3.42 -5.89 -8.64
C SER A 282 3.77 -6.96 -7.59
N TYR A 283 2.81 -7.77 -7.19
CA TYR A 283 2.94 -8.84 -6.19
C TYR A 283 3.64 -8.36 -4.90
N HIS A 284 3.10 -7.30 -4.30
CA HIS A 284 3.46 -6.95 -2.93
C HIS A 284 3.17 -8.13 -2.00
N LEU A 285 2.03 -8.79 -2.19
CA LEU A 285 1.67 -10.05 -1.57
C LEU A 285 1.29 -11.07 -2.65
N TYR A 286 1.46 -12.35 -2.37
CA TYR A 286 0.86 -13.45 -3.10
C TYR A 286 -0.16 -14.11 -2.18
N VAL A 287 -1.44 -13.87 -2.42
CA VAL A 287 -2.54 -14.31 -1.56
C VAL A 287 -3.30 -15.42 -2.24
N ILE A 288 -3.61 -16.46 -1.49
CA ILE A 288 -4.49 -17.56 -1.88
C ILE A 288 -5.70 -17.61 -0.96
N GLU A 289 -6.81 -18.18 -1.42
CA GLU A 289 -7.94 -18.54 -0.59
C GLU A 289 -8.00 -20.06 -0.39
N ILE A 290 -8.11 -20.51 0.86
CA ILE A 290 -8.05 -21.91 1.23
C ILE A 290 -8.94 -22.20 2.44
N ASP A 291 -9.60 -23.35 2.43
CA ASP A 291 -10.38 -23.81 3.59
C ASP A 291 -9.43 -24.27 4.70
N ASN A 292 -9.90 -24.18 5.95
CA ASN A 292 -9.09 -24.52 7.13
C ASN A 292 -7.75 -23.77 7.22
N ARG A 293 -7.71 -22.53 6.69
CA ARG A 293 -6.54 -21.68 6.57
C ARG A 293 -5.62 -21.68 7.80
N ASP A 294 -6.14 -21.55 9.03
CA ASP A 294 -5.33 -21.47 10.25
C ASP A 294 -4.59 -22.80 10.54
N LYS A 295 -5.24 -23.95 10.33
CA LYS A 295 -4.62 -25.27 10.47
C LYS A 295 -3.50 -25.45 9.44
N ILE A 296 -3.73 -25.02 8.19
CA ILE A 296 -2.72 -25.12 7.12
C ILE A 296 -1.56 -24.19 7.41
N ARG A 297 -1.82 -22.93 7.85
CA ARG A 297 -0.78 -21.99 8.28
C ARG A 297 0.14 -22.61 9.35
N ASP A 298 -0.45 -23.22 10.38
CA ASP A 298 0.32 -23.78 11.49
C ASP A 298 1.13 -25.02 11.03
N SER A 299 0.57 -25.83 10.12
CA SER A 299 1.28 -26.95 9.50
C SER A 299 2.47 -26.47 8.66
N LEU A 300 2.29 -25.45 7.81
CA LEU A 300 3.35 -24.83 7.01
C LEU A 300 4.47 -24.28 7.90
N LYS A 301 4.12 -23.60 8.99
CA LYS A 301 5.09 -23.11 9.98
C LYS A 301 5.95 -24.25 10.56
N ASN A 302 5.33 -25.38 10.89
CA ASN A 302 6.05 -26.57 11.38
C ASN A 302 6.98 -27.18 10.32
N LEU A 303 6.71 -26.92 9.05
CA LEU A 303 7.53 -27.34 7.90
C LEU A 303 8.61 -26.31 7.54
N GLY A 304 8.72 -25.21 8.28
CA GLY A 304 9.72 -24.15 8.04
C GLY A 304 9.29 -23.11 7.00
N ILE A 305 8.03 -23.09 6.62
CA ILE A 305 7.44 -22.14 5.67
C ILE A 305 6.71 -21.05 6.45
N GLU A 306 7.17 -19.80 6.34
CA GLU A 306 6.53 -18.65 6.99
C GLU A 306 5.43 -18.10 6.11
N THR A 307 4.23 -17.92 6.67
CA THR A 307 3.07 -17.31 6.01
C THR A 307 2.46 -16.22 6.88
N LYS A 308 1.65 -15.35 6.28
CA LYS A 308 0.94 -14.25 6.97
C LYS A 308 -0.51 -14.18 6.51
N ILE A 309 -1.31 -13.35 7.19
CA ILE A 309 -2.70 -13.09 6.81
C ILE A 309 -2.87 -11.56 6.72
N HIS A 310 -3.34 -11.07 5.58
CA HIS A 310 -3.55 -9.64 5.35
C HIS A 310 -4.99 -9.36 4.86
N TYR A 311 -5.99 -9.24 5.78
CA TYR A 311 -5.82 -9.20 7.24
C TYR A 311 -6.81 -10.14 7.94
N PRO A 312 -6.49 -10.69 9.12
CA PRO A 312 -7.34 -11.69 9.78
C PRO A 312 -8.59 -11.08 10.43
N THR A 313 -8.58 -9.77 10.69
CA THR A 313 -9.66 -9.01 11.31
C THR A 313 -9.98 -7.81 10.42
N LEU A 314 -11.24 -7.67 10.01
CA LEU A 314 -11.68 -6.51 9.26
C LEU A 314 -11.62 -5.24 10.14
N ILE A 315 -11.42 -4.08 9.51
CA ILE A 315 -11.36 -2.81 10.26
C ILE A 315 -12.64 -2.56 11.04
N THR A 316 -13.79 -2.95 10.48
CA THR A 316 -15.12 -2.88 11.12
C THR A 316 -15.26 -3.72 12.39
N GLU A 317 -14.33 -4.63 12.66
CA GLU A 317 -14.30 -5.53 13.82
C GLU A 317 -13.18 -5.14 14.80
N GLN A 318 -12.31 -4.21 14.45
CA GLN A 318 -11.26 -3.71 15.33
C GLN A 318 -11.85 -2.94 16.52
N ILE A 319 -11.32 -3.15 17.71
CA ILE A 319 -11.76 -2.47 18.94
C ILE A 319 -11.72 -0.96 18.76
N ALA A 320 -10.69 -0.43 18.10
CA ALA A 320 -10.54 1.00 17.82
C ALA A 320 -11.73 1.57 17.03
N TYR A 321 -12.32 0.79 16.10
CA TYR A 321 -13.46 1.20 15.31
C TYR A 321 -14.78 0.96 16.07
N THR A 322 -14.99 -0.25 16.61
CA THR A 322 -16.24 -0.62 17.28
C THR A 322 -16.51 0.20 18.54
N SER A 323 -15.47 0.64 19.26
CA SER A 323 -15.61 1.53 20.42
C SER A 323 -16.11 2.93 20.05
N ARG A 324 -15.80 3.41 18.85
CA ARG A 324 -16.25 4.73 18.36
C ARG A 324 -17.62 4.66 17.68
N HIS A 325 -17.94 3.51 17.07
CA HIS A 325 -19.13 3.31 16.23
C HIS A 325 -19.89 2.05 16.62
N PRO A 326 -20.35 1.89 17.88
CA PRO A 326 -20.92 0.64 18.37
C PRO A 326 -22.23 0.24 17.65
N GLU A 327 -22.98 1.22 17.15
CA GLU A 327 -24.27 0.98 16.46
C GLU A 327 -24.12 0.71 14.95
N LYS A 328 -22.90 0.89 14.38
CA LYS A 328 -22.70 0.74 12.95
C LYS A 328 -22.61 -0.73 12.54
N LYS A 329 -23.47 -1.11 11.60
CA LYS A 329 -23.46 -2.43 10.95
C LYS A 329 -23.22 -2.23 9.45
N TRP A 330 -22.38 -3.09 8.89
CA TRP A 330 -21.98 -3.00 7.49
C TRP A 330 -22.36 -4.28 6.74
N ASN A 331 -22.96 -4.13 5.55
CA ASN A 331 -23.24 -5.25 4.66
C ASN A 331 -22.00 -5.53 3.78
N ILE A 332 -21.12 -6.39 4.28
CA ILE A 332 -19.83 -6.73 3.68
C ILE A 332 -19.58 -8.25 3.67
N PRO A 333 -20.50 -9.03 3.08
CA PRO A 333 -20.44 -10.49 3.13
C PRO A 333 -19.22 -11.08 2.43
N VAL A 334 -18.75 -10.46 1.33
CA VAL A 334 -17.59 -10.95 0.56
C VAL A 334 -16.32 -10.79 1.40
N ALA A 335 -16.07 -9.60 1.95
CA ALA A 335 -14.91 -9.36 2.81
C ALA A 335 -14.92 -10.27 4.05
N ARG A 336 -16.08 -10.54 4.67
CA ARG A 336 -16.20 -11.47 5.79
C ARG A 336 -15.84 -12.90 5.43
N LYS A 337 -16.26 -13.37 4.26
CA LYS A 337 -15.91 -14.70 3.78
C LYS A 337 -14.42 -14.80 3.46
N GLN A 338 -13.87 -13.80 2.77
CA GLN A 338 -12.47 -13.79 2.35
C GLN A 338 -11.52 -13.80 3.55
N LYS A 339 -11.76 -13.00 4.60
CA LYS A 339 -10.87 -12.94 5.78
C LYS A 339 -10.64 -14.29 6.47
N GLU A 340 -11.61 -15.21 6.39
CA GLU A 340 -11.49 -16.56 6.97
C GLU A 340 -10.63 -17.50 6.11
N ARG A 341 -10.41 -17.16 4.84
CA ARG A 341 -9.81 -18.03 3.83
C ARG A 341 -8.45 -17.57 3.34
N ILE A 342 -8.18 -16.25 3.35
CA ILE A 342 -6.95 -15.67 2.79
C ILE A 342 -5.70 -16.11 3.55
N LEU A 343 -4.66 -16.48 2.80
CA LEU A 343 -3.32 -16.79 3.29
C LEU A 343 -2.28 -16.20 2.34
N SER A 344 -1.38 -15.39 2.87
CA SER A 344 -0.28 -14.82 2.11
C SER A 344 0.93 -15.74 2.17
N LEU A 345 1.35 -16.24 1.01
CA LEU A 345 2.54 -17.05 0.83
C LEU A 345 3.79 -16.19 0.70
N PRO A 346 4.98 -16.75 0.95
CA PRO A 346 6.24 -16.05 0.74
C PRO A 346 6.36 -15.52 -0.69
N ILE A 347 6.60 -14.24 -0.86
CA ILE A 347 6.88 -13.61 -2.15
C ILE A 347 7.85 -12.45 -1.98
N HIS A 348 9.09 -12.62 -2.41
CA HIS A 348 10.12 -11.58 -2.41
C HIS A 348 11.22 -11.90 -3.43
N GLN A 349 11.97 -10.89 -3.83
CA GLN A 349 12.97 -11.00 -4.91
C GLN A 349 14.14 -11.95 -4.63
N ASN A 350 14.36 -12.34 -3.37
CA ASN A 350 15.46 -13.21 -2.96
C ASN A 350 15.04 -14.69 -2.79
N LEU A 351 13.81 -15.07 -3.18
CA LEU A 351 13.42 -16.48 -3.26
C LEU A 351 14.17 -17.18 -4.38
N ILE A 352 14.23 -18.49 -4.28
CA ILE A 352 14.72 -19.38 -5.35
C ILE A 352 13.63 -20.38 -5.74
N SER A 353 13.66 -20.87 -6.98
CA SER A 353 12.62 -21.76 -7.52
C SER A 353 12.35 -22.98 -6.62
N SER A 354 13.39 -23.60 -6.07
CA SER A 354 13.23 -24.75 -5.17
C SER A 354 12.46 -24.45 -3.89
N GLN A 355 12.46 -23.19 -3.43
CA GLN A 355 11.63 -22.77 -2.29
C GLN A 355 10.15 -22.68 -2.68
N ILE A 356 9.86 -22.21 -3.88
CA ILE A 356 8.49 -22.18 -4.42
C ILE A 356 7.97 -23.61 -4.62
N ASP A 357 8.78 -24.49 -5.23
CA ASP A 357 8.43 -25.89 -5.42
C ASP A 357 8.13 -26.58 -4.08
N TYR A 358 8.98 -26.33 -3.07
CA TYR A 358 8.76 -26.87 -1.73
C TYR A 358 7.46 -26.36 -1.10
N VAL A 359 7.15 -25.06 -1.20
CA VAL A 359 5.89 -24.48 -0.68
C VAL A 359 4.68 -25.12 -1.36
N THR A 360 4.69 -25.24 -2.68
CA THR A 360 3.57 -25.81 -3.45
C THR A 360 3.38 -27.30 -3.23
N GLU A 361 4.47 -28.07 -3.12
CA GLU A 361 4.43 -29.49 -2.75
C GLU A 361 3.78 -29.69 -1.37
N GLN A 362 4.26 -28.94 -0.36
CA GLN A 362 3.70 -29.06 1.00
C GLN A 362 2.23 -28.61 1.06
N LEU A 363 1.85 -27.55 0.36
CA LEU A 363 0.45 -27.15 0.23
C LEU A 363 -0.40 -28.25 -0.43
N GLY A 364 0.09 -28.88 -1.50
CA GLY A 364 -0.63 -29.96 -2.18
C GLY A 364 -0.88 -31.19 -1.30
N ILE A 365 -0.02 -31.45 -0.31
CA ILE A 365 -0.19 -32.52 0.67
C ILE A 365 -1.22 -32.15 1.75
N LEU A 366 -1.36 -30.88 2.07
CA LEU A 366 -2.20 -30.37 3.19
C LEU A 366 -3.64 -30.08 2.77
N VAL A 367 -3.94 -29.96 1.48
CA VAL A 367 -5.25 -29.64 0.88
C VAL A 367 -5.86 -30.85 0.20
#